data_e4759c505ea8f8aa9c20cf91d8cf0184
#
_entry.id   e4759c505ea8f8aa9c20cf91d8cf0184
#
_cell.length_a   1.000
_cell.length_b   1.000
_cell.length_c   1.000
_cell.angle_alpha   90.00
_cell.angle_beta   90.00
_cell.angle_gamma   90.00
#
_symmetry.space_group_name_H-M   'P 1'
#
loop_
_entity.id
_entity.type
_entity.pdbx_description
1 polymer ?
#
loop_
_entity_poly.entity_id
_entity_poly.type
_entity_poly.pdbx_seq_one_letter_code
_entity_poly.pdbx_strand_id
1 'polypeptide(L)'
;MLSMFSCTDINKQLEEMIPADSRGVVRIDVKSVIEKGQLADEDGNVVFPQSLKDVMSKNESAPVSEAMTLLRKIGIDTDANIYCFVPKNTFSYAALIAVNDADETKKAIEKQSGQKFQTIEKVDFLRNGAISFVIDDDILFIGKEAKEDADSKLALTAKGYLHKSNASIAEDASITECLHKENDVNAYINVSGLHNMIANSESLTENLKKFPILTLFTDSDIKAFTLHMNFEKEGAKFEAYVKADDNCDYFKLLDATMAKAD
;
A
#
# COMPACT_ATOMS: atom_id res chain seq x y z
N MET A 1 -11.31 35.98 -17.36
CA MET A 1 -11.51 34.53 -17.51
C MET A 1 -11.19 33.91 -16.15
N LEU A 2 -12.21 33.52 -15.40
CA LEU A 2 -12.03 32.76 -14.18
C LEU A 2 -11.65 31.33 -14.61
N SER A 3 -10.41 30.95 -14.39
CA SER A 3 -9.99 29.54 -14.46
C SER A 3 -10.74 28.80 -13.35
N MET A 4 -11.74 28.01 -13.72
CA MET A 4 -12.27 26.98 -12.84
C MET A 4 -11.14 25.98 -12.65
N PHE A 5 -10.40 26.12 -11.56
CA PHE A 5 -9.59 25.01 -11.07
C PHE A 5 -10.58 23.90 -10.69
N SER A 6 -10.67 22.89 -11.53
CA SER A 6 -11.25 21.62 -11.17
C SER A 6 -10.43 21.12 -9.99
N CYS A 7 -10.99 21.12 -8.78
CA CYS A 7 -10.44 20.35 -7.68
C CYS A 7 -10.47 18.88 -8.14
N THR A 8 -9.39 18.44 -8.75
CA THR A 8 -9.19 17.02 -9.02
C THR A 8 -9.08 16.36 -7.66
N ASP A 9 -9.92 15.39 -7.38
CA ASP A 9 -9.84 14.60 -6.15
C ASP A 9 -8.46 13.95 -6.09
N ILE A 10 -7.65 14.34 -5.12
CA ILE A 10 -6.28 13.85 -4.95
C ILE A 10 -6.24 12.33 -4.83
N ASN A 11 -7.22 11.72 -4.19
CA ASN A 11 -7.31 10.27 -4.06
C ASN A 11 -7.49 9.61 -5.44
N LYS A 12 -8.34 10.18 -6.27
CA LYS A 12 -8.52 9.71 -7.65
C LYS A 12 -7.23 9.87 -8.47
N GLN A 13 -6.52 10.96 -8.29
CA GLN A 13 -5.24 11.18 -8.96
C GLN A 13 -4.21 10.10 -8.55
N LEU A 14 -4.11 9.78 -7.25
CA LEU A 14 -3.24 8.72 -6.76
C LEU A 14 -3.63 7.34 -7.33
N GLU A 15 -4.92 7.03 -7.42
CA GLU A 15 -5.40 5.79 -8.03
C GLU A 15 -5.09 5.70 -9.54
N GLU A 16 -5.16 6.81 -10.26
CA GLU A 16 -4.79 6.88 -11.68
C GLU A 16 -3.30 6.63 -11.93
N MET A 17 -2.45 6.78 -10.92
CA MET A 17 -1.01 6.52 -10.97
C MET A 17 -0.63 5.06 -10.73
N ILE A 18 -1.50 4.27 -10.08
CA ILE A 18 -1.20 2.88 -9.73
C ILE A 18 -1.60 1.96 -10.88
N PRO A 19 -0.69 1.13 -11.40
CA PRO A 19 -1.02 0.20 -12.48
C PRO A 19 -2.08 -0.83 -12.05
N ALA A 20 -3.08 -1.07 -12.93
CA ALA A 20 -4.14 -2.06 -12.70
C ALA A 20 -3.61 -3.49 -12.54
N ASP A 21 -2.43 -3.77 -13.10
CA ASP A 21 -1.79 -5.08 -13.02
C ASP A 21 -0.91 -5.26 -11.76
N SER A 22 -1.00 -4.34 -10.79
CA SER A 22 -0.35 -4.49 -9.49
C SER A 22 -0.80 -5.78 -8.80
N ARG A 23 0.15 -6.46 -8.15
CA ARG A 23 -0.13 -7.73 -7.45
C ARG A 23 -0.95 -7.55 -6.18
N GLY A 24 -0.92 -6.37 -5.61
CA GLY A 24 -1.72 -6.00 -4.45
C GLY A 24 -1.73 -4.49 -4.30
N VAL A 25 -2.80 -3.99 -3.72
CA VAL A 25 -2.98 -2.57 -3.40
C VAL A 25 -3.62 -2.46 -2.02
N VAL A 26 -3.11 -1.55 -1.21
CA VAL A 26 -3.65 -1.19 0.10
C VAL A 26 -3.95 0.30 0.09
N ARG A 27 -5.18 0.67 0.41
CA ARG A 27 -5.59 2.04 0.70
C ARG A 27 -5.68 2.22 2.20
N ILE A 28 -5.11 3.30 2.71
CA ILE A 28 -5.15 3.70 4.11
C ILE A 28 -5.80 5.08 4.20
N ASP A 29 -6.94 5.17 4.86
CA ASP A 29 -7.57 6.44 5.22
C ASP A 29 -6.83 7.01 6.43
N VAL A 30 -5.90 7.93 6.16
CA VAL A 30 -4.98 8.47 7.18
C VAL A 30 -5.75 9.19 8.28
N LYS A 31 -6.72 10.01 7.91
CA LYS A 31 -7.54 10.78 8.84
C LYS A 31 -8.32 9.85 9.78
N SER A 32 -9.00 8.88 9.21
CA SER A 32 -9.77 7.91 9.98
C SER A 32 -8.89 7.07 10.92
N VAL A 33 -7.73 6.63 10.44
CA VAL A 33 -6.76 5.88 11.26
C VAL A 33 -6.24 6.73 12.42
N ILE A 34 -5.93 8.00 12.20
CA ILE A 34 -5.46 8.91 13.25
C ILE A 34 -6.57 9.15 14.29
N GLU A 35 -7.77 9.48 13.84
CA GLU A 35 -8.90 9.81 14.72
C GLU A 35 -9.38 8.60 15.55
N LYS A 36 -9.65 7.47 14.88
CA LYS A 36 -10.17 6.28 15.54
C LYS A 36 -9.12 5.50 16.33
N GLY A 37 -7.89 5.47 15.83
CA GLY A 37 -6.76 4.82 16.51
C GLY A 37 -6.27 5.58 17.75
N GLN A 38 -6.84 6.76 18.03
CA GLN A 38 -6.33 7.67 19.08
C GLN A 38 -4.83 7.93 18.94
N LEU A 39 -4.39 8.01 17.68
CA LEU A 39 -2.98 8.18 17.34
C LEU A 39 -2.54 9.64 17.34
N ALA A 40 -3.37 10.58 17.79
CA ALA A 40 -3.03 11.98 17.96
C ALA A 40 -2.95 12.37 19.45
N ASP A 41 -1.95 13.17 19.82
CA ASP A 41 -1.91 13.86 21.10
C ASP A 41 -2.75 15.15 21.09
N GLU A 42 -2.78 15.87 22.23
CA GLU A 42 -3.54 17.13 22.37
C GLU A 42 -3.04 18.22 21.41
N ASP A 43 -1.82 18.11 20.92
CA ASP A 43 -1.19 19.03 19.96
C ASP A 43 -1.37 18.57 18.48
N GLY A 44 -2.12 17.46 18.25
CA GLY A 44 -2.36 16.88 16.93
C GLY A 44 -1.21 16.04 16.38
N ASN A 45 -0.17 15.77 17.20
CA ASN A 45 0.91 14.90 16.76
C ASN A 45 0.49 13.43 16.85
N VAL A 46 0.85 12.63 15.87
CA VAL A 46 0.58 11.19 15.87
C VAL A 46 1.34 10.50 17.01
N VAL A 47 0.63 9.86 17.92
CA VAL A 47 1.19 9.10 19.05
C VAL A 47 0.69 7.66 18.98
N PHE A 48 1.58 6.68 19.10
CA PHE A 48 1.17 5.27 19.09
C PHE A 48 0.77 4.81 20.49
N PRO A 49 -0.36 4.08 20.61
CA PRO A 49 -0.70 3.37 21.84
C PRO A 49 0.46 2.48 22.31
N GLN A 50 0.64 2.36 23.64
CA GLN A 50 1.73 1.55 24.21
C GLN A 50 1.64 0.08 23.76
N SER A 51 0.43 -0.46 23.62
CA SER A 51 0.19 -1.81 23.10
C SER A 51 0.77 -2.03 21.70
N LEU A 52 0.66 -1.04 20.82
CA LEU A 52 1.23 -1.11 19.47
C LEU A 52 2.76 -0.99 19.52
N LYS A 53 3.28 -0.11 20.37
CA LYS A 53 4.73 0.01 20.61
C LYS A 53 5.31 -1.31 21.15
N ASP A 54 4.61 -1.99 22.04
CA ASP A 54 5.04 -3.26 22.63
C ASP A 54 5.06 -4.41 21.58
N VAL A 55 4.08 -4.45 20.67
CA VAL A 55 4.07 -5.41 19.55
C VAL A 55 5.20 -5.11 18.57
N MET A 56 5.42 -3.83 18.28
CA MET A 56 6.49 -3.39 17.37
C MET A 56 7.88 -3.66 17.94
N SER A 57 8.10 -3.47 19.24
CA SER A 57 9.40 -3.71 19.90
C SER A 57 9.78 -5.20 19.95
N LYS A 58 8.80 -6.10 20.04
CA LYS A 58 9.02 -7.56 20.08
C LYS A 58 9.44 -8.16 18.73
N ASN A 59 9.21 -7.44 17.62
CA ASN A 59 9.43 -7.96 16.27
C ASN A 59 10.64 -7.34 15.55
N GLU A 60 11.67 -6.86 16.28
CA GLU A 60 12.86 -6.20 15.69
C GLU A 60 12.54 -5.06 14.69
N SER A 61 11.46 -4.34 14.93
CA SER A 61 10.90 -3.36 13.99
C SER A 61 11.43 -1.93 14.18
N ALA A 62 12.74 -1.78 14.44
CA ALA A 62 13.39 -0.47 14.33
C ALA A 62 13.02 0.27 13.01
N PRO A 63 12.95 -0.41 11.85
CA PRO A 63 12.54 0.24 10.60
C PRO A 63 11.13 0.85 10.63
N VAL A 64 10.18 0.24 11.37
CA VAL A 64 8.80 0.74 11.41
C VAL A 64 8.69 1.99 12.27
N SER A 65 9.36 2.04 13.43
CA SER A 65 9.37 3.22 14.29
C SER A 65 10.06 4.42 13.62
N GLU A 66 11.10 4.16 12.85
CA GLU A 66 11.80 5.18 12.05
C GLU A 66 10.92 5.68 10.89
N ALA A 67 10.27 4.77 10.17
CA ALA A 67 9.33 5.11 9.10
C ALA A 67 8.18 5.98 9.64
N MET A 68 7.61 5.63 10.79
CA MET A 68 6.53 6.39 11.40
C MET A 68 6.98 7.75 11.94
N THR A 69 8.21 7.85 12.45
CA THR A 69 8.81 9.14 12.83
C THR A 69 9.04 10.01 11.61
N LEU A 70 9.41 9.41 10.48
CA LEU A 70 9.55 10.09 9.21
C LEU A 70 8.20 10.61 8.71
N LEU A 71 7.17 9.78 8.68
CA LEU A 71 5.81 10.16 8.25
C LEU A 71 5.28 11.39 8.99
N ARG A 72 5.59 11.55 10.29
CA ARG A 72 5.26 12.75 11.05
C ARG A 72 5.96 14.01 10.56
N LYS A 73 7.19 13.88 10.11
CA LYS A 73 8.04 15.03 9.76
C LYS A 73 7.89 15.46 8.31
N ILE A 74 7.36 14.59 7.46
CA ILE A 74 7.24 14.87 6.03
C ILE A 74 5.99 15.65 5.63
N GLY A 75 5.16 16.07 6.59
CA GLY A 75 3.99 16.89 6.26
C GLY A 75 2.99 16.19 5.35
N ILE A 76 2.58 14.97 5.70
CA ILE A 76 1.57 14.22 4.95
C ILE A 76 0.28 15.03 4.90
N ASP A 77 -0.36 15.08 3.74
CA ASP A 77 -1.75 15.51 3.61
C ASP A 77 -2.66 14.44 4.22
N THR A 78 -3.21 14.73 5.41
CA THR A 78 -4.08 13.81 6.15
C THR A 78 -5.48 13.71 5.57
N ASP A 79 -5.88 14.61 4.69
CA ASP A 79 -7.16 14.52 3.97
C ASP A 79 -7.07 13.62 2.72
N ALA A 80 -5.83 13.25 2.32
CA ALA A 80 -5.57 12.27 1.29
C ALA A 80 -5.30 10.88 1.88
N ASN A 81 -5.64 9.84 1.10
CA ASN A 81 -5.29 8.46 1.43
C ASN A 81 -3.81 8.16 1.11
N ILE A 82 -3.22 7.24 1.85
CA ILE A 82 -1.96 6.61 1.44
C ILE A 82 -2.29 5.34 0.66
N TYR A 83 -1.63 5.17 -0.48
CA TYR A 83 -1.72 3.95 -1.27
C TYR A 83 -0.39 3.22 -1.25
N CYS A 84 -0.41 1.97 -0.78
CA CYS A 84 0.72 1.05 -0.91
C CYS A 84 0.39 -0.01 -1.96
N PHE A 85 1.33 -0.34 -2.82
CA PHE A 85 1.09 -1.34 -3.86
C PHE A 85 2.33 -2.19 -4.15
N VAL A 86 2.10 -3.35 -4.73
CA VAL A 86 3.14 -4.29 -5.15
C VAL A 86 3.20 -4.28 -6.68
N PRO A 87 4.11 -3.51 -7.28
CA PRO A 87 4.25 -3.48 -8.73
C PRO A 87 4.85 -4.80 -9.25
N LYS A 88 4.72 -5.07 -10.55
CA LYS A 88 5.28 -6.30 -11.16
C LYS A 88 6.80 -6.31 -11.25
N ASN A 89 7.41 -5.14 -11.37
CA ASN A 89 8.83 -5.00 -11.73
C ASN A 89 9.53 -3.99 -10.82
N THR A 90 10.85 -3.96 -10.87
CA THR A 90 11.77 -2.96 -10.28
C THR A 90 11.65 -2.80 -8.76
N PHE A 91 10.45 -2.56 -8.23
CA PHE A 91 10.22 -2.40 -6.79
C PHE A 91 9.50 -3.61 -6.23
N SER A 92 9.90 -4.06 -5.03
CA SER A 92 9.22 -5.12 -4.27
C SER A 92 7.88 -4.62 -3.72
N TYR A 93 7.85 -3.36 -3.32
CA TYR A 93 6.66 -2.61 -2.95
C TYR A 93 6.91 -1.12 -3.15
N ALA A 94 5.83 -0.37 -3.28
CA ALA A 94 5.85 1.07 -3.42
C ALA A 94 4.69 1.70 -2.65
N ALA A 95 4.83 2.99 -2.34
CA ALA A 95 3.78 3.81 -1.76
C ALA A 95 3.68 5.16 -2.49
N LEU A 96 2.47 5.68 -2.59
CA LEU A 96 2.14 7.03 -3.04
C LEU A 96 1.49 7.78 -1.88
N ILE A 97 1.99 8.95 -1.59
CA ILE A 97 1.61 9.79 -0.46
C ILE A 97 1.49 11.23 -0.94
N ALA A 98 0.32 11.85 -0.75
CA ALA A 98 0.19 13.28 -0.93
C ALA A 98 0.85 14.02 0.24
N VAL A 99 1.53 15.13 -0.05
CA VAL A 99 2.22 15.96 0.95
C VAL A 99 1.80 17.42 0.83
N ASN A 100 1.75 18.12 1.96
CA ASN A 100 1.32 19.53 1.99
C ASN A 100 2.38 20.50 1.44
N ASP A 101 3.66 20.11 1.50
CA ASP A 101 4.79 20.93 1.05
C ASP A 101 5.95 20.01 0.64
N ALA A 102 6.22 19.93 -0.65
CA ALA A 102 7.27 19.11 -1.22
C ALA A 102 8.67 19.51 -0.75
N ASP A 103 8.93 20.82 -0.54
CA ASP A 103 10.25 21.29 -0.12
C ASP A 103 10.52 21.01 1.37
N GLU A 104 9.51 21.11 2.22
CA GLU A 104 9.62 20.72 3.62
C GLU A 104 9.78 19.21 3.74
N THR A 105 9.04 18.46 2.94
CA THR A 105 9.15 16.98 2.84
C THR A 105 10.58 16.56 2.44
N LYS A 106 11.15 17.17 1.41
CA LYS A 106 12.53 16.91 0.99
C LYS A 106 13.51 17.17 2.12
N LYS A 107 13.43 18.34 2.78
CA LYS A 107 14.29 18.68 3.92
C LYS A 107 14.19 17.68 5.08
N ALA A 108 12.97 17.21 5.37
CA ALA A 108 12.74 16.23 6.43
C ALA A 108 13.38 14.87 6.09
N ILE A 109 13.20 14.38 4.85
CA ILE A 109 13.80 13.13 4.38
C ILE A 109 15.32 13.23 4.34
N GLU A 110 15.89 14.32 3.83
CA GLU A 110 17.33 14.58 3.83
C GLU A 110 17.93 14.58 5.23
N LYS A 111 17.26 15.24 6.17
CA LYS A 111 17.70 15.30 7.57
C LYS A 111 17.69 13.91 8.23
N GLN A 112 16.70 13.10 7.92
CA GLN A 112 16.55 11.76 8.51
C GLN A 112 17.52 10.75 7.89
N SER A 113 17.68 10.79 6.56
CA SER A 113 18.54 9.83 5.83
C SER A 113 20.02 10.20 5.86
N GLY A 114 20.34 11.47 6.09
CA GLY A 114 21.69 12.01 5.91
C GLY A 114 22.13 12.12 4.45
N GLN A 115 21.22 11.85 3.50
CA GLN A 115 21.45 11.94 2.07
C GLN A 115 20.81 13.21 1.50
N LYS A 116 21.15 13.55 0.26
CA LYS A 116 20.59 14.71 -0.44
C LYS A 116 19.80 14.28 -1.65
N PHE A 117 18.66 14.95 -1.91
CA PHE A 117 17.98 14.82 -3.18
C PHE A 117 18.87 15.29 -4.33
N GLN A 118 18.82 14.58 -5.43
CA GLN A 118 19.48 14.90 -6.69
C GLN A 118 18.44 14.92 -7.79
N THR A 119 18.56 15.84 -8.74
CA THR A 119 17.68 15.83 -9.90
C THR A 119 18.16 14.78 -10.90
N ILE A 120 17.45 13.67 -11.02
CA ILE A 120 17.71 12.58 -11.96
C ILE A 120 16.46 12.40 -12.84
N GLU A 121 16.62 12.35 -14.16
CA GLU A 121 15.50 12.19 -15.11
C GLU A 121 14.40 13.26 -14.92
N LYS A 122 14.76 14.43 -14.47
CA LYS A 122 13.89 15.59 -14.18
C LYS A 122 12.93 15.38 -13.00
N VAL A 123 13.23 14.50 -12.07
CA VAL A 123 12.55 14.36 -10.78
C VAL A 123 13.56 14.48 -9.65
N ASP A 124 13.09 14.89 -8.47
CA ASP A 124 13.91 14.89 -7.27
C ASP A 124 13.96 13.48 -6.70
N PHE A 125 15.12 12.87 -6.76
CA PHE A 125 15.42 11.49 -6.39
C PHE A 125 16.39 11.43 -5.23
N LEU A 126 16.14 10.57 -4.26
CA LEU A 126 17.05 10.23 -3.17
C LEU A 126 17.01 8.73 -2.94
N ARG A 127 18.20 8.12 -2.81
CA ARG A 127 18.33 6.71 -2.43
C ARG A 127 18.95 6.58 -1.05
N ASN A 128 18.33 5.77 -0.19
CA ASN A 128 18.89 5.39 1.10
C ASN A 128 18.84 3.85 1.26
N GLY A 129 19.97 3.21 1.08
CA GLY A 129 20.07 1.76 0.98
C GLY A 129 19.23 1.21 -0.17
N ALA A 130 18.30 0.32 0.12
CA ALA A 130 17.37 -0.25 -0.88
C ALA A 130 16.06 0.56 -1.04
N ILE A 131 15.93 1.71 -0.40
CA ILE A 131 14.74 2.55 -0.46
C ILE A 131 15.02 3.76 -1.34
N SER A 132 14.14 3.98 -2.31
CA SER A 132 14.13 5.14 -3.19
C SER A 132 12.99 6.08 -2.82
N PHE A 133 13.28 7.37 -2.76
CA PHE A 133 12.32 8.45 -2.57
C PHE A 133 12.31 9.31 -3.83
N VAL A 134 11.14 9.58 -4.36
CA VAL A 134 10.97 10.50 -5.50
C VAL A 134 9.84 11.45 -5.17
N ILE A 135 10.06 12.73 -5.41
CA ILE A 135 9.04 13.76 -5.26
C ILE A 135 8.83 14.44 -6.60
N ASP A 136 7.57 14.52 -6.99
CA ASP A 136 7.12 15.28 -8.15
C ASP A 136 5.82 16.00 -7.76
N ASP A 137 5.78 17.31 -7.95
CA ASP A 137 4.76 18.19 -7.36
C ASP A 137 4.56 17.89 -5.86
N ASP A 138 3.33 17.71 -5.40
CA ASP A 138 2.96 17.43 -4.01
C ASP A 138 2.75 15.92 -3.76
N ILE A 139 3.39 15.05 -4.53
CA ILE A 139 3.30 13.60 -4.38
C ILE A 139 4.69 13.01 -4.11
N LEU A 140 4.78 12.29 -3.00
CA LEU A 140 5.92 11.49 -2.62
C LEU A 140 5.70 10.03 -3.02
N PHE A 141 6.60 9.52 -3.84
CA PHE A 141 6.77 8.09 -4.10
C PHE A 141 7.86 7.53 -3.18
N ILE A 142 7.57 6.40 -2.54
CA ILE A 142 8.54 5.61 -1.78
C ILE A 142 8.55 4.20 -2.37
N GLY A 143 9.71 3.70 -2.78
CA GLY A 143 9.83 2.36 -3.35
C GLY A 143 10.98 1.57 -2.73
N LYS A 144 10.75 0.31 -2.36
CA LYS A 144 11.84 -0.63 -2.03
C LYS A 144 12.21 -1.42 -3.26
N GLU A 145 13.48 -1.38 -3.61
CA GLU A 145 14.02 -2.11 -4.75
C GLU A 145 13.84 -3.63 -4.59
N ALA A 146 13.48 -4.31 -5.66
CA ALA A 146 13.44 -5.77 -5.71
C ALA A 146 14.85 -6.36 -5.86
N LYS A 147 15.72 -5.63 -6.54
CA LYS A 147 17.14 -5.93 -6.74
C LYS A 147 17.88 -4.62 -6.96
N GLU A 148 19.17 -4.63 -6.69
CA GLU A 148 20.02 -3.46 -6.95
C GLU A 148 19.97 -3.07 -8.44
N ASP A 149 19.73 -1.78 -8.69
CA ASP A 149 19.63 -1.20 -10.02
C ASP A 149 20.27 0.19 -10.05
N ALA A 150 20.51 0.76 -11.22
CA ALA A 150 21.06 2.11 -11.36
C ALA A 150 20.05 3.18 -10.96
N ASP A 151 20.50 4.25 -10.30
CA ASP A 151 19.65 5.35 -9.82
C ASP A 151 18.81 5.98 -10.94
N SER A 152 19.39 6.14 -12.15
CA SER A 152 18.65 6.65 -13.31
C SER A 152 17.47 5.75 -13.72
N LYS A 153 17.64 4.44 -13.63
CA LYS A 153 16.57 3.48 -13.92
C LYS A 153 15.50 3.49 -12.83
N LEU A 154 15.90 3.56 -11.56
CA LEU A 154 14.97 3.66 -10.44
C LEU A 154 14.17 4.95 -10.51
N ALA A 155 14.85 6.09 -10.74
CA ALA A 155 14.20 7.40 -10.89
C ALA A 155 13.22 7.42 -12.07
N LEU A 156 13.60 6.87 -13.23
CA LEU A 156 12.74 6.80 -14.41
C LEU A 156 11.50 5.91 -14.17
N THR A 157 11.70 4.77 -13.50
CA THR A 157 10.60 3.87 -13.15
C THR A 157 9.64 4.51 -12.16
N ALA A 158 10.16 5.14 -11.09
CA ALA A 158 9.36 5.85 -10.10
C ALA A 158 8.59 7.02 -10.73
N LYS A 159 9.25 7.79 -11.60
CA LYS A 159 8.59 8.84 -12.40
C LYS A 159 7.43 8.30 -13.23
N GLY A 160 7.58 7.10 -13.79
CA GLY A 160 6.50 6.43 -14.52
C GLY A 160 5.27 6.17 -13.65
N TYR A 161 5.46 5.93 -12.35
CA TYR A 161 4.35 5.80 -11.38
C TYR A 161 3.77 7.14 -10.91
N LEU A 162 4.51 8.24 -11.02
CA LEU A 162 4.02 9.57 -10.67
C LEU A 162 3.20 10.23 -11.80
N HIS A 163 3.05 9.55 -12.91
CA HIS A 163 2.20 9.97 -14.01
C HIS A 163 1.04 9.00 -14.20
N LYS A 164 -0.06 9.50 -14.77
CA LYS A 164 -1.24 8.66 -15.05
C LYS A 164 -0.85 7.42 -15.85
N SER A 165 -1.18 6.25 -15.32
CA SER A 165 -1.00 4.96 -16.02
C SER A 165 -2.03 4.81 -17.16
N ASN A 166 -1.63 4.19 -18.27
CA ASN A 166 -2.53 3.86 -19.37
C ASN A 166 -3.63 2.86 -18.99
N ALA A 167 -3.38 2.04 -17.95
CA ALA A 167 -4.34 1.16 -17.34
C ALA A 167 -4.11 1.22 -15.82
N SER A 168 -4.93 1.97 -15.12
CA SER A 168 -4.80 2.20 -13.68
C SER A 168 -5.84 1.43 -12.89
N ILE A 169 -5.60 1.31 -11.58
CA ILE A 169 -6.60 0.72 -10.68
C ILE A 169 -7.90 1.51 -10.65
N ALA A 170 -7.88 2.80 -10.96
CA ALA A 170 -9.08 3.63 -11.05
C ALA A 170 -10.06 3.17 -12.15
N GLU A 171 -9.59 2.41 -13.12
CA GLU A 171 -10.40 1.88 -14.23
C GLU A 171 -10.85 0.41 -13.98
N ASP A 172 -10.36 -0.24 -12.93
CA ASP A 172 -10.74 -1.62 -12.55
C ASP A 172 -11.82 -1.61 -11.49
N ALA A 173 -13.06 -1.91 -11.89
CA ALA A 173 -14.21 -1.93 -10.98
C ALA A 173 -14.03 -2.89 -9.80
N SER A 174 -13.34 -4.01 -9.98
CA SER A 174 -13.09 -4.98 -8.90
C SER A 174 -12.20 -4.42 -7.81
N ILE A 175 -11.20 -3.64 -8.20
CA ILE A 175 -10.25 -3.01 -7.29
C ILE A 175 -10.91 -1.82 -6.61
N THR A 176 -11.57 -0.94 -7.38
CA THR A 176 -12.22 0.26 -6.85
C THR A 176 -13.36 -0.08 -5.89
N GLU A 177 -14.22 -1.05 -6.18
CA GLU A 177 -15.26 -1.54 -5.25
C GLU A 177 -14.68 -2.00 -3.91
N CYS A 178 -13.50 -2.63 -3.92
CA CYS A 178 -12.82 -3.02 -2.70
C CYS A 178 -12.26 -1.80 -1.95
N LEU A 179 -11.50 -0.95 -2.66
CA LEU A 179 -10.77 0.15 -2.04
C LEU A 179 -11.68 1.28 -1.57
N HIS A 180 -12.85 1.48 -2.19
CA HIS A 180 -13.79 2.56 -1.84
C HIS A 180 -14.78 2.18 -0.73
N LYS A 181 -14.66 1.00 -0.11
CA LYS A 181 -15.46 0.69 1.07
C LYS A 181 -15.11 1.64 2.21
N GLU A 182 -16.12 1.97 3.02
CA GLU A 182 -16.01 2.85 4.19
C GLU A 182 -15.26 2.16 5.36
N ASN A 183 -14.01 1.79 5.12
CA ASN A 183 -13.14 1.19 6.12
C ASN A 183 -11.84 2.00 6.22
N ASP A 184 -11.17 1.93 7.36
CA ASP A 184 -9.95 2.67 7.63
C ASP A 184 -8.77 2.17 6.79
N VAL A 185 -8.73 0.85 6.57
CA VAL A 185 -7.78 0.20 5.67
C VAL A 185 -8.50 -0.80 4.78
N ASN A 186 -8.26 -0.69 3.48
CA ASN A 186 -8.76 -1.63 2.48
C ASN A 186 -7.59 -2.20 1.69
N ALA A 187 -7.55 -3.52 1.53
CA ALA A 187 -6.53 -4.19 0.75
C ALA A 187 -7.14 -5.11 -0.32
N TYR A 188 -6.61 -5.05 -1.51
CA TYR A 188 -6.90 -5.92 -2.63
C TYR A 188 -5.63 -6.68 -3.03
N ILE A 189 -5.69 -8.00 -3.09
CA ILE A 189 -4.56 -8.87 -3.45
C ILE A 189 -4.97 -9.69 -4.66
N ASN A 190 -4.29 -9.47 -5.78
CA ASN A 190 -4.49 -10.23 -7.01
C ASN A 190 -3.80 -11.59 -6.91
N VAL A 191 -4.58 -12.66 -6.80
CA VAL A 191 -4.05 -14.01 -6.60
C VAL A 191 -3.38 -14.56 -7.86
N SER A 192 -3.83 -14.19 -9.05
CA SER A 192 -3.19 -14.64 -10.29
C SER A 192 -1.72 -14.19 -10.39
N GLY A 193 -1.41 -13.03 -9.79
CA GLY A 193 -0.02 -12.57 -9.64
C GLY A 193 0.79 -13.35 -8.60
N LEU A 194 0.15 -13.79 -7.51
CA LEU A 194 0.75 -14.58 -6.44
C LEU A 194 1.03 -16.02 -6.85
N HIS A 195 0.15 -16.62 -7.64
CA HIS A 195 0.31 -18.01 -8.12
C HIS A 195 1.69 -18.21 -8.78
N ASN A 196 2.09 -17.32 -9.65
CA ASN A 196 3.39 -17.38 -10.31
C ASN A 196 4.58 -17.16 -9.36
N MET A 197 4.40 -16.36 -8.31
CA MET A 197 5.45 -16.16 -7.29
C MET A 197 5.63 -17.40 -6.41
N ILE A 198 4.53 -18.01 -6.00
CA ILE A 198 4.53 -19.21 -5.16
C ILE A 198 5.12 -20.40 -5.94
N ALA A 199 4.68 -20.61 -7.18
CA ALA A 199 5.17 -21.69 -8.03
C ALA A 199 6.70 -21.64 -8.28
N ASN A 200 7.29 -20.45 -8.19
CA ASN A 200 8.73 -20.23 -8.42
C ASN A 200 9.55 -20.09 -7.12
N SER A 201 8.95 -20.32 -5.93
CA SER A 201 9.63 -20.17 -4.63
C SER A 201 9.46 -21.42 -3.77
N GLU A 202 10.55 -22.20 -3.63
CA GLU A 202 10.56 -23.40 -2.76
C GLU A 202 10.21 -23.07 -1.30
N SER A 203 10.74 -21.96 -0.77
CA SER A 203 10.49 -21.55 0.62
C SER A 203 9.03 -21.14 0.87
N LEU A 204 8.37 -20.50 -0.09
CA LEU A 204 6.95 -20.18 -0.02
C LEU A 204 6.10 -21.44 -0.12
N THR A 205 6.45 -22.37 -0.99
CA THR A 205 5.75 -23.65 -1.15
C THR A 205 5.82 -24.51 0.14
N GLU A 206 6.95 -24.52 0.85
CA GLU A 206 7.07 -25.21 2.14
C GLU A 206 6.25 -24.53 3.25
N ASN A 207 6.20 -23.20 3.27
CA ASN A 207 5.38 -22.48 4.25
C ASN A 207 3.87 -22.63 3.97
N LEU A 208 3.45 -22.72 2.71
CA LEU A 208 2.06 -23.02 2.33
C LEU A 208 1.60 -24.38 2.88
N LYS A 209 2.46 -25.40 2.90
CA LYS A 209 2.13 -26.70 3.48
C LYS A 209 1.84 -26.65 4.98
N LYS A 210 2.40 -25.67 5.70
CA LYS A 210 2.17 -25.48 7.15
C LYS A 210 0.83 -24.76 7.45
N PHE A 211 0.30 -24.03 6.50
CA PHE A 211 -0.94 -23.26 6.64
C PHE A 211 -1.91 -23.64 5.51
N PRO A 212 -2.80 -24.62 5.72
CA PRO A 212 -3.71 -25.12 4.68
C PRO A 212 -4.56 -24.04 4.01
N ILE A 213 -4.94 -22.98 4.73
CA ILE A 213 -5.69 -21.87 4.16
C ILE A 213 -4.92 -21.16 3.05
N LEU A 214 -3.59 -21.20 3.09
CA LEU A 214 -2.75 -20.60 2.04
C LEU A 214 -2.74 -21.44 0.77
N THR A 215 -3.22 -22.68 0.78
CA THR A 215 -3.39 -23.51 -0.44
C THR A 215 -4.47 -22.91 -1.35
N LEU A 216 -5.41 -22.11 -0.80
CA LEU A 216 -6.37 -21.36 -1.59
C LEU A 216 -5.68 -20.41 -2.59
N PHE A 217 -4.48 -19.89 -2.26
CA PHE A 217 -3.70 -19.06 -3.17
C PHE A 217 -3.13 -19.83 -4.39
N THR A 218 -3.20 -21.14 -4.37
CA THR A 218 -2.77 -21.98 -5.49
C THR A 218 -3.93 -22.44 -6.38
N ASP A 219 -5.17 -22.14 -5.98
CA ASP A 219 -6.35 -22.47 -6.76
C ASP A 219 -6.51 -21.45 -7.91
N SER A 220 -6.58 -21.92 -9.13
CA SER A 220 -6.72 -21.09 -10.33
C SER A 220 -8.07 -20.36 -10.41
N ASP A 221 -9.08 -20.85 -9.69
CA ASP A 221 -10.43 -20.28 -9.67
C ASP A 221 -10.55 -19.08 -8.74
N ILE A 222 -9.57 -18.86 -7.86
CA ILE A 222 -9.52 -17.70 -6.99
C ILE A 222 -8.84 -16.54 -7.70
N LYS A 223 -9.54 -15.41 -7.80
CA LYS A 223 -9.07 -14.20 -8.49
C LYS A 223 -8.42 -13.21 -7.56
N ALA A 224 -9.02 -13.00 -6.40
CA ALA A 224 -8.53 -12.01 -5.46
C ALA A 224 -8.90 -12.34 -4.01
N PHE A 225 -8.10 -11.79 -3.09
CA PHE A 225 -8.44 -11.63 -1.69
C PHE A 225 -8.65 -10.15 -1.40
N THR A 226 -9.65 -9.84 -0.59
CA THR A 226 -9.86 -8.50 -0.06
C THR A 226 -9.82 -8.54 1.45
N LEU A 227 -9.20 -7.53 2.05
CA LEU A 227 -9.14 -7.34 3.49
C LEU A 227 -9.63 -5.95 3.82
N HIS A 228 -10.51 -5.85 4.81
CA HIS A 228 -11.04 -4.60 5.33
C HIS A 228 -10.77 -4.53 6.82
N MET A 229 -10.28 -3.39 7.29
CA MET A 229 -9.98 -3.17 8.70
C MET A 229 -10.56 -1.84 9.15
N ASN A 230 -11.24 -1.87 10.27
CA ASN A 230 -11.68 -0.69 11.00
C ASN A 230 -11.04 -0.65 12.37
N PHE A 231 -10.50 0.50 12.74
CA PHE A 231 -10.10 0.78 14.10
C PHE A 231 -11.33 1.15 14.93
N GLU A 232 -11.43 0.58 16.11
CA GLU A 232 -12.47 0.83 17.09
C GLU A 232 -11.82 1.25 18.40
N LYS A 233 -12.62 1.84 19.30
CA LYS A 233 -12.12 2.37 20.57
C LYS A 233 -11.36 1.34 21.42
N GLU A 234 -11.68 0.06 21.30
CA GLU A 234 -11.13 -1.03 22.12
C GLU A 234 -10.35 -2.07 21.28
N GLY A 235 -10.11 -1.80 19.99
CA GLY A 235 -9.40 -2.75 19.13
C GLY A 235 -9.53 -2.46 17.64
N ALA A 236 -9.43 -3.51 16.84
CA ALA A 236 -9.62 -3.44 15.41
C ALA A 236 -10.50 -4.60 14.91
N LYS A 237 -11.45 -4.28 14.05
CA LYS A 237 -12.29 -5.27 13.36
C LYS A 237 -11.67 -5.58 12.01
N PHE A 238 -11.57 -6.87 11.68
CA PHE A 238 -11.07 -7.36 10.43
C PHE A 238 -12.15 -8.14 9.68
N GLU A 239 -12.27 -7.91 8.40
CA GLU A 239 -13.11 -8.68 7.48
C GLU A 239 -12.26 -9.08 6.28
N ALA A 240 -12.27 -10.37 5.93
CA ALA A 240 -11.56 -10.90 4.78
C ALA A 240 -12.53 -11.65 3.86
N TYR A 241 -12.42 -11.42 2.57
CA TYR A 241 -13.26 -12.04 1.56
C TYR A 241 -12.39 -12.64 0.46
N VAL A 242 -12.89 -13.72 -0.12
CA VAL A 242 -12.30 -14.38 -1.27
C VAL A 242 -13.18 -14.11 -2.48
N LYS A 243 -12.60 -13.59 -3.55
CA LYS A 243 -13.26 -13.44 -4.84
C LYS A 243 -12.83 -14.59 -5.75
N ALA A 244 -13.76 -15.43 -6.16
CA ALA A 244 -13.53 -16.56 -7.04
C ALA A 244 -14.47 -16.52 -8.23
N ASP A 245 -14.23 -17.41 -9.21
CA ASP A 245 -15.16 -17.66 -10.30
C ASP A 245 -16.44 -18.34 -9.79
N ASP A 246 -17.58 -18.09 -10.44
CA ASP A 246 -18.89 -18.66 -10.09
C ASP A 246 -18.89 -20.20 -10.11
N ASN A 247 -17.93 -20.82 -10.79
CA ASN A 247 -17.75 -22.26 -10.90
C ASN A 247 -16.70 -22.84 -9.95
N CYS A 248 -16.18 -22.06 -9.01
CA CYS A 248 -15.16 -22.52 -8.07
C CYS A 248 -15.65 -23.74 -7.27
N ASP A 249 -15.00 -24.89 -7.45
CA ASP A 249 -15.38 -26.13 -6.83
C ASP A 249 -15.23 -26.11 -5.30
N TYR A 250 -14.33 -25.26 -4.79
CA TYR A 250 -14.14 -25.06 -3.35
C TYR A 250 -15.39 -24.47 -2.68
N PHE A 251 -16.03 -23.46 -3.28
CA PHE A 251 -17.25 -22.89 -2.73
C PHE A 251 -18.43 -23.84 -2.85
N LYS A 252 -18.53 -24.61 -3.92
CA LYS A 252 -19.53 -25.69 -4.05
C LYS A 252 -19.36 -26.74 -2.96
N LEU A 253 -18.10 -27.06 -2.60
CA LEU A 253 -17.81 -28.01 -1.53
C LEU A 253 -18.16 -27.44 -0.14
N LEU A 254 -17.90 -26.16 0.10
CA LEU A 254 -18.26 -25.44 1.33
C LEU A 254 -19.80 -25.39 1.50
N ASP A 255 -20.51 -24.98 0.46
CA ASP A 255 -21.99 -24.93 0.48
C ASP A 255 -22.59 -26.32 0.72
N ALA A 256 -22.04 -27.36 0.08
CA ALA A 256 -22.48 -28.73 0.29
C ALA A 256 -22.14 -29.27 1.69
N THR A 257 -21.11 -28.71 2.35
CA THR A 257 -20.72 -29.09 3.70
C THR A 257 -21.56 -28.35 4.74
N MET A 258 -21.86 -27.07 4.52
CA MET A 258 -22.71 -26.28 5.39
C MET A 258 -24.17 -26.73 5.31
N ALA A 259 -24.68 -27.09 4.13
CA ALA A 259 -26.03 -27.64 3.95
C ALA A 259 -26.24 -29.03 4.62
N LYS A 260 -25.17 -29.71 5.01
CA LYS A 260 -25.23 -30.97 5.79
C LYS A 260 -25.10 -30.79 7.29
N ALA A 261 -24.80 -29.58 7.74
CA ALA A 261 -24.63 -29.25 9.17
C ALA A 261 -25.90 -28.70 9.82
N ASP A 262 -26.93 -28.37 9.03
CA ASP A 262 -28.32 -28.05 9.44
C ASP A 262 -29.19 -29.32 9.43
#